data_4bb352397914540301076ad7bfbfb7f5
#
_entry.id   4bb352397914540301076ad7bfbfb7f5
#
_cell.length_a   1.000
_cell.length_b   1.000
_cell.length_c   1.000
_cell.angle_alpha   90.00
_cell.angle_beta   90.00
_cell.angle_gamma   90.00
#
_symmetry.space_group_name_H-M   'P 1'
#
loop_
_entity.id
_entity.type
_entity.pdbx_description
1 polymer ?
#
loop_
_entity_poly.entity_id
_entity_poly.type
_entity_poly.pdbx_seq_one_letter_code
_entity_poly.pdbx_strand_id
1 'polypeptide(L)'
;DFFNAMTYDMHGSWTNDAGHNSPLYQSPPGDPDGSCETAMNYLINTRGIPEGQINLGLPFWGKRYFASDINESFTGDVADKWYNEIPNLIGNGWEYNWDNIALCPYLRKDDYSRIITYDDPESIGYKCEYAIELELGGVMIWALGYDETNNGQTLIQSIDEYFLDVDHHEPGIVPNNLSLKAYPNPFNPTCRFEFDLDKAEMIQLNIYSVTGENVVTLIHEKLDRGNHIYYWNGKNPSDNSGSSLYFAELLGERSKTVKKIVYLK
;
A
#
# COMPACT_ATOMS: atom_id res chain seq x y z
N ASP A 1 6.26 3.41 26.26
CA ASP A 1 5.85 4.65 25.60
C ASP A 1 5.82 4.41 24.09
N PHE A 2 4.95 5.10 23.36
CA PHE A 2 4.82 5.02 21.91
C PHE A 2 4.55 6.41 21.32
N PHE A 3 4.76 6.56 20.02
CA PHE A 3 4.56 7.77 19.25
C PHE A 3 3.45 7.54 18.22
N ASN A 4 2.44 8.37 18.23
CA ASN A 4 1.45 8.46 17.16
C ASN A 4 1.94 9.50 16.14
N ALA A 5 2.53 9.02 15.05
CA ALA A 5 2.99 9.89 13.99
C ALA A 5 1.79 10.40 13.18
N MET A 6 1.64 11.71 13.11
CA MET A 6 0.59 12.35 12.31
C MET A 6 1.02 12.44 10.86
N THR A 7 0.98 11.30 10.14
CA THR A 7 1.41 11.15 8.74
C THR A 7 0.32 11.59 7.75
N TYR A 8 -0.20 12.77 7.99
CA TYR A 8 -1.22 13.45 7.21
C TYR A 8 -1.02 14.97 7.30
N ASP A 9 -1.84 15.74 6.59
CA ASP A 9 -1.64 17.16 6.40
C ASP A 9 -0.30 17.48 5.71
N MET A 10 0.14 16.60 4.79
CA MET A 10 1.34 16.83 4.00
C MET A 10 1.14 18.04 3.08
N HIS A 11 -0.01 18.10 2.40
CA HIS A 11 -0.43 19.26 1.62
C HIS A 11 -1.64 19.96 2.24
N GLY A 12 -1.74 21.27 1.98
CA GLY A 12 -2.84 22.10 2.48
C GLY A 12 -2.74 23.53 1.98
N SER A 13 -3.40 24.46 2.67
CA SER A 13 -3.38 25.89 2.31
C SER A 13 -1.99 26.57 2.42
N TRP A 14 -1.02 25.87 2.99
CA TRP A 14 0.38 26.31 3.18
C TRP A 14 1.30 25.84 2.05
N THR A 15 0.85 24.98 1.14
CA THR A 15 1.63 24.51 -0.01
C THR A 15 1.32 25.34 -1.26
N ASN A 16 2.20 25.26 -2.27
CA ASN A 16 2.00 25.96 -3.54
C ASN A 16 1.04 25.23 -4.46
N ASP A 17 1.06 23.91 -4.40
CA ASP A 17 0.34 23.02 -5.29
C ASP A 17 -0.63 22.12 -4.52
N ALA A 18 -1.70 21.70 -5.19
CA ALA A 18 -2.68 20.78 -4.66
C ALA A 18 -2.09 19.37 -4.63
N GLY A 19 -1.85 18.84 -3.43
CA GLY A 19 -1.23 17.53 -3.26
C GLY A 19 -2.04 16.59 -2.36
N HIS A 20 -1.57 15.37 -2.22
CA HIS A 20 -2.19 14.38 -1.37
C HIS A 20 -2.14 14.76 0.11
N ASN A 21 -3.24 14.51 0.82
CA ASN A 21 -3.31 14.73 2.26
C ASN A 21 -2.33 13.83 3.04
N SER A 22 -2.23 12.57 2.61
CA SER A 22 -1.42 11.55 3.27
C SER A 22 -0.88 10.54 2.25
N PRO A 23 0.04 10.94 1.34
CA PRO A 23 0.60 10.02 0.37
C PRO A 23 1.49 8.98 1.06
N LEU A 24 1.45 7.72 0.62
CA LEU A 24 2.39 6.72 1.13
C LEU A 24 3.81 7.04 0.66
N TYR A 25 3.99 7.38 -0.63
CA TYR A 25 5.24 7.81 -1.22
C TYR A 25 5.10 9.20 -1.84
N GLN A 26 6.22 9.94 -1.96
CA GLN A 26 6.23 11.27 -2.57
C GLN A 26 5.77 11.24 -4.02
N SER A 27 4.77 12.07 -4.37
CA SER A 27 4.28 12.26 -5.72
C SER A 27 4.04 13.76 -5.99
N PRO A 28 4.87 14.37 -6.87
CA PRO A 28 5.94 13.75 -7.66
C PRO A 28 7.14 13.30 -6.79
N PRO A 29 8.01 12.41 -7.31
CA PRO A 29 9.23 12.05 -6.59
C PRO A 29 10.08 13.27 -6.24
N GLY A 30 10.46 13.40 -4.95
CA GLY A 30 11.21 14.55 -4.45
C GLY A 30 10.33 15.72 -4.00
N ASP A 31 9.02 15.52 -3.89
CA ASP A 31 8.09 16.48 -3.31
C ASP A 31 8.56 16.93 -1.92
N PRO A 32 8.79 18.25 -1.69
CA PRO A 32 9.30 18.75 -0.41
C PRO A 32 8.28 18.63 0.73
N ASP A 33 7.01 18.47 0.42
CA ASP A 33 5.92 18.42 1.40
C ASP A 33 5.78 17.04 2.08
N GLY A 34 6.49 16.03 1.52
CA GLY A 34 6.73 14.77 2.20
C GLY A 34 5.73 13.67 1.89
N SER A 35 5.83 12.58 2.68
CA SER A 35 5.00 11.37 2.58
C SER A 35 5.05 10.59 3.89
N CYS A 36 4.22 9.56 4.02
CA CYS A 36 4.32 8.61 5.13
C CYS A 36 5.72 7.99 5.22
N GLU A 37 6.29 7.55 4.07
CA GLU A 37 7.64 6.99 4.00
C GLU A 37 8.70 7.97 4.50
N THR A 38 8.69 9.23 4.04
CA THR A 38 9.68 10.22 4.48
C THR A 38 9.59 10.52 5.96
N ALA A 39 8.38 10.56 6.52
CA ALA A 39 8.17 10.72 7.95
C ALA A 39 8.70 9.52 8.75
N MET A 40 8.42 8.28 8.32
CA MET A 40 8.95 7.08 8.96
C MET A 40 10.47 7.01 8.87
N ASN A 41 11.06 7.28 7.71
CA ASN A 41 12.51 7.35 7.53
C ASN A 41 13.15 8.37 8.47
N TYR A 42 12.53 9.53 8.65
CA TYR A 42 13.03 10.54 9.60
C TYR A 42 12.96 10.04 11.05
N LEU A 43 11.82 9.50 11.50
CA LEU A 43 11.64 9.04 12.86
C LEU A 43 12.58 7.87 13.20
N ILE A 44 12.68 6.89 12.33
CA ILE A 44 13.49 5.68 12.53
C ILE A 44 14.99 5.99 12.37
N ASN A 45 15.39 6.49 11.19
CA ASN A 45 16.80 6.60 10.82
C ASN A 45 17.48 7.86 11.34
N THR A 46 16.75 8.97 11.50
CA THR A 46 17.33 10.25 11.96
C THR A 46 17.15 10.45 13.46
N ARG A 47 15.97 10.11 14.00
CA ARG A 47 15.66 10.28 15.41
C ARG A 47 15.98 9.03 16.24
N GLY A 48 16.18 7.89 15.61
CA GLY A 48 16.52 6.62 16.25
C GLY A 48 15.41 6.07 17.15
N ILE A 49 14.11 6.34 16.77
CA ILE A 49 12.98 5.79 17.49
C ILE A 49 12.79 4.35 17.02
N PRO A 50 12.72 3.36 17.93
CA PRO A 50 12.45 1.98 17.56
C PRO A 50 11.10 1.86 16.83
N GLU A 51 11.07 1.08 15.73
CA GLU A 51 9.92 0.89 14.86
C GLU A 51 8.67 0.48 15.64
N GLY A 52 8.78 -0.51 16.53
CA GLY A 52 7.68 -0.99 17.36
C GLY A 52 7.13 0.03 18.38
N GLN A 53 7.72 1.23 18.48
CA GLN A 53 7.20 2.35 19.29
C GLN A 53 6.48 3.40 18.44
N ILE A 54 6.39 3.24 17.12
CA ILE A 54 5.79 4.21 16.21
C ILE A 54 4.47 3.63 15.67
N ASN A 55 3.40 4.41 15.77
CA ASN A 55 2.12 4.13 15.08
C ASN A 55 1.98 5.07 13.90
N LEU A 56 1.69 4.51 12.71
CA LEU A 56 1.44 5.27 11.49
C LEU A 56 0.06 5.93 11.55
N GLY A 57 -0.02 7.22 11.32
CA GLY A 57 -1.28 7.97 11.33
C GLY A 57 -2.07 7.80 10.05
N LEU A 58 -3.35 7.48 10.17
CA LEU A 58 -4.30 7.30 9.08
C LEU A 58 -5.41 8.36 9.18
N PRO A 59 -5.53 9.26 8.19
CA PRO A 59 -6.58 10.26 8.18
C PRO A 59 -7.88 9.69 7.61
N PHE A 60 -8.99 9.91 8.29
CA PHE A 60 -10.31 9.60 7.77
C PHE A 60 -10.98 10.85 7.17
N TRP A 61 -10.17 11.75 6.61
CA TRP A 61 -10.61 12.93 5.85
C TRP A 61 -9.66 13.20 4.69
N GLY A 62 -10.17 13.96 3.73
CA GLY A 62 -9.40 14.45 2.59
C GLY A 62 -9.38 15.99 2.55
N LYS A 63 -8.71 16.52 1.54
CA LYS A 63 -8.62 17.96 1.27
C LYS A 63 -9.17 18.29 -0.10
N ARG A 64 -10.05 19.29 -0.16
CA ARG A 64 -10.60 19.83 -1.40
C ARG A 64 -9.83 21.07 -1.81
N TYR A 65 -9.36 21.08 -3.05
CA TYR A 65 -8.69 22.21 -3.69
C TYR A 65 -9.48 22.74 -4.87
N PHE A 66 -9.31 24.03 -5.18
CA PHE A 66 -9.70 24.62 -6.46
C PHE A 66 -8.54 24.52 -7.43
N ALA A 67 -8.31 23.35 -7.94
CA ALA A 67 -7.25 22.98 -8.90
C ALA A 67 -7.82 22.11 -10.01
N SER A 68 -7.16 22.09 -11.16
CA SER A 68 -7.57 21.29 -12.32
C SER A 68 -7.16 19.84 -12.21
N ASP A 69 -6.06 19.55 -11.51
CA ASP A 69 -5.56 18.20 -11.25
C ASP A 69 -4.65 18.18 -10.02
N ILE A 70 -4.20 16.99 -9.63
CA ILE A 70 -3.18 16.78 -8.58
C ILE A 70 -1.84 17.38 -9.05
N ASN A 71 -1.04 17.90 -8.11
CA ASN A 71 0.24 18.54 -8.32
C ASN A 71 0.18 19.82 -9.19
N GLU A 72 -1.00 20.37 -9.38
CA GLU A 72 -1.21 21.66 -10.04
C GLU A 72 -1.45 22.76 -9.01
N SER A 73 -1.10 23.99 -9.38
CA SER A 73 -1.37 25.16 -8.51
C SER A 73 -2.86 25.34 -8.29
N PHE A 74 -3.23 25.74 -7.09
CA PHE A 74 -4.62 25.96 -6.71
C PHE A 74 -4.91 27.44 -6.40
N THR A 75 -6.20 27.78 -6.33
CA THR A 75 -6.67 29.10 -5.95
C THR A 75 -7.72 29.00 -4.84
N GLY A 76 -7.93 30.08 -4.11
CA GLY A 76 -8.96 30.12 -3.06
C GLY A 76 -8.61 29.26 -1.83
N ASP A 77 -9.64 28.87 -1.09
CA ASP A 77 -9.50 28.15 0.16
C ASP A 77 -9.37 26.65 -0.05
N VAL A 78 -8.50 26.02 0.75
CA VAL A 78 -8.46 24.57 0.93
C VAL A 78 -9.41 24.18 2.05
N ALA A 79 -10.23 23.16 1.84
CA ALA A 79 -11.22 22.74 2.84
C ALA A 79 -11.12 21.24 3.09
N ASP A 80 -11.22 20.87 4.36
CA ASP A 80 -11.29 19.48 4.75
C ASP A 80 -12.62 18.85 4.29
N LYS A 81 -12.57 17.57 3.93
CA LYS A 81 -13.69 16.73 3.55
C LYS A 81 -13.64 15.42 4.31
N TRP A 82 -14.63 15.15 5.12
CA TRP A 82 -14.68 13.92 5.87
C TRP A 82 -14.95 12.73 4.93
N TYR A 83 -14.36 11.59 5.24
CA TYR A 83 -14.44 10.42 4.35
C TYR A 83 -15.89 10.02 4.03
N ASN A 84 -16.78 10.04 5.02
CA ASN A 84 -18.19 9.66 4.84
C ASN A 84 -18.94 10.53 3.81
N GLU A 85 -18.40 11.71 3.45
CA GLU A 85 -18.97 12.57 2.41
C GLU A 85 -18.45 12.24 1.01
N ILE A 86 -17.26 11.60 0.91
CA ILE A 86 -16.51 11.48 -0.35
C ILE A 86 -17.02 10.36 -1.26
N PRO A 87 -17.27 9.13 -0.80
CA PRO A 87 -17.71 8.03 -1.69
C PRO A 87 -18.99 8.32 -2.47
N ASN A 88 -19.90 9.11 -1.89
CA ASN A 88 -21.15 9.49 -2.55
C ASN A 88 -20.97 10.47 -3.73
N LEU A 89 -19.80 11.07 -3.87
CA LEU A 89 -19.49 11.99 -4.97
C LEU A 89 -19.09 11.24 -6.24
N ILE A 90 -18.53 10.03 -6.11
CA ILE A 90 -18.03 9.23 -7.23
C ILE A 90 -19.19 8.93 -8.23
N GLY A 91 -18.98 9.31 -9.50
CA GLY A 91 -20.01 9.19 -10.53
C GLY A 91 -21.11 10.26 -10.47
N ASN A 92 -21.11 11.13 -9.46
CA ASN A 92 -22.06 12.23 -9.30
C ASN A 92 -21.37 13.58 -9.57
N GLY A 93 -20.80 13.74 -10.74
CA GLY A 93 -20.05 14.94 -11.16
C GLY A 93 -18.59 14.93 -10.70
N TRP A 94 -18.08 13.78 -10.25
CA TRP A 94 -16.70 13.56 -9.84
C TRP A 94 -16.19 12.23 -10.35
N GLU A 95 -15.01 12.28 -10.99
CA GLU A 95 -14.26 11.13 -11.50
C GLU A 95 -13.28 10.62 -10.43
N TYR A 96 -13.24 9.32 -10.21
CA TYR A 96 -12.24 8.66 -9.39
C TYR A 96 -10.93 8.50 -10.17
N ASN A 97 -9.83 8.87 -9.57
CA ASN A 97 -8.47 8.71 -10.10
C ASN A 97 -7.58 8.08 -9.04
N TRP A 98 -6.56 7.36 -9.49
CA TRP A 98 -5.57 6.72 -8.64
C TRP A 98 -4.15 7.19 -9.01
N ASP A 99 -3.40 7.64 -8.00
CA ASP A 99 -1.99 7.96 -8.17
C ASP A 99 -1.13 6.73 -7.82
N ASN A 100 -0.56 6.10 -8.85
CA ASN A 100 0.28 4.91 -8.71
C ASN A 100 1.63 5.17 -8.01
N ILE A 101 2.05 6.43 -7.86
CA ILE A 101 3.28 6.79 -7.15
C ILE A 101 2.97 6.95 -5.66
N ALA A 102 1.99 7.80 -5.34
CA ALA A 102 1.57 8.06 -3.97
C ALA A 102 0.85 6.87 -3.31
N LEU A 103 0.32 5.93 -4.10
CA LEU A 103 -0.61 4.87 -3.70
C LEU A 103 -1.82 5.44 -2.94
N CYS A 104 -2.38 6.51 -3.50
CA CYS A 104 -3.53 7.21 -2.95
C CYS A 104 -4.52 7.61 -4.03
N PRO A 105 -5.84 7.61 -3.73
CA PRO A 105 -6.87 8.10 -4.62
C PRO A 105 -7.00 9.62 -4.55
N TYR A 106 -7.61 10.16 -5.59
CA TYR A 106 -8.20 11.50 -5.56
C TYR A 106 -9.43 11.57 -6.47
N LEU A 107 -10.36 12.45 -6.15
CA LEU A 107 -11.47 12.77 -7.03
C LEU A 107 -11.16 14.03 -7.80
N ARG A 108 -11.50 14.04 -9.09
CA ARG A 108 -11.48 15.20 -9.94
C ARG A 108 -12.89 15.53 -10.40
N LYS A 109 -13.28 16.79 -10.29
CA LYS A 109 -14.59 17.22 -10.75
C LYS A 109 -14.66 17.20 -12.28
N ASP A 110 -15.81 16.81 -12.86
CA ASP A 110 -15.99 16.65 -14.30
C ASP A 110 -15.69 17.93 -15.11
N ASP A 111 -15.86 19.12 -14.49
CA ASP A 111 -15.54 20.41 -15.07
C ASP A 111 -14.08 20.87 -14.82
N TYR A 112 -13.24 20.02 -14.24
CA TYR A 112 -11.84 20.30 -13.89
C TYR A 112 -11.64 21.52 -12.98
N SER A 113 -12.65 21.92 -12.20
CA SER A 113 -12.57 23.10 -11.33
C SER A 113 -12.08 22.78 -9.93
N ARG A 114 -12.08 21.49 -9.53
CA ARG A 114 -11.75 21.06 -8.18
C ARG A 114 -11.23 19.64 -8.15
N ILE A 115 -10.39 19.36 -7.14
CA ILE A 115 -10.02 17.99 -6.75
C ILE A 115 -10.28 17.79 -5.26
N ILE A 116 -10.39 16.53 -4.86
CA ILE A 116 -10.42 16.07 -3.46
C ILE A 116 -9.41 14.95 -3.32
N THR A 117 -8.38 15.15 -2.50
CA THR A 117 -7.39 14.12 -2.16
C THR A 117 -7.79 13.47 -0.84
N TYR A 118 -7.71 12.15 -0.72
CA TYR A 118 -8.19 11.43 0.44
C TYR A 118 -7.59 10.02 0.51
N ASP A 119 -7.94 9.27 1.54
CA ASP A 119 -7.66 7.83 1.63
C ASP A 119 -8.95 7.03 1.46
N ASP A 120 -8.86 5.92 0.74
CA ASP A 120 -9.92 4.92 0.59
C ASP A 120 -9.47 3.56 1.17
N PRO A 121 -10.33 2.52 1.14
CA PRO A 121 -9.95 1.19 1.62
C PRO A 121 -8.68 0.63 0.98
N GLU A 122 -8.43 0.91 -0.30
CA GLU A 122 -7.24 0.43 -1.01
C GLU A 122 -5.97 1.14 -0.51
N SER A 123 -5.96 2.46 -0.42
CA SER A 123 -4.80 3.21 0.10
C SER A 123 -4.53 2.95 1.58
N ILE A 124 -5.57 2.76 2.39
CA ILE A 124 -5.45 2.31 3.79
C ILE A 124 -4.80 0.94 3.85
N GLY A 125 -5.18 0.00 2.98
CA GLY A 125 -4.56 -1.31 2.88
C GLY A 125 -3.05 -1.22 2.63
N TYR A 126 -2.61 -0.45 1.64
CA TYR A 126 -1.17 -0.23 1.37
C TYR A 126 -0.42 0.37 2.57
N LYS A 127 -1.05 1.27 3.32
CA LYS A 127 -0.46 1.85 4.52
C LYS A 127 -0.36 0.85 5.67
N CYS A 128 -1.35 -0.02 5.81
CA CYS A 128 -1.31 -1.12 6.78
C CYS A 128 -0.21 -2.13 6.43
N GLU A 129 -0.09 -2.54 5.16
CA GLU A 129 1.01 -3.38 4.68
C GLU A 129 2.36 -2.74 4.98
N TYR A 130 2.53 -1.45 4.67
CA TYR A 130 3.75 -0.71 4.95
C TYR A 130 4.09 -0.66 6.45
N ALA A 131 3.09 -0.46 7.32
CA ALA A 131 3.29 -0.48 8.77
C ALA A 131 3.73 -1.87 9.27
N ILE A 132 3.16 -2.94 8.71
CA ILE A 132 3.54 -4.32 9.01
C ILE A 132 4.95 -4.64 8.48
N GLU A 133 5.27 -4.25 7.24
CA GLU A 133 6.61 -4.45 6.63
C GLU A 133 7.74 -3.78 7.41
N LEU A 134 7.46 -2.63 8.03
CA LEU A 134 8.41 -1.91 8.89
C LEU A 134 8.38 -2.36 10.35
N GLU A 135 7.56 -3.34 10.71
CA GLU A 135 7.39 -3.80 12.10
C GLU A 135 7.01 -2.64 13.06
N LEU A 136 6.19 -1.68 12.58
CA LEU A 136 5.72 -0.59 13.40
C LEU A 136 4.83 -1.10 14.56
N GLY A 137 4.68 -0.29 15.60
CA GLY A 137 3.81 -0.61 16.73
C GLY A 137 2.32 -0.74 16.38
N GLY A 138 1.92 -0.21 15.22
CA GLY A 138 0.56 -0.28 14.68
C GLY A 138 0.20 0.96 13.87
N VAL A 139 -1.10 1.22 13.81
CA VAL A 139 -1.65 2.42 13.16
C VAL A 139 -2.46 3.26 14.14
N MET A 140 -2.59 4.54 13.86
CA MET A 140 -3.40 5.49 14.64
C MET A 140 -4.40 6.19 13.73
N ILE A 141 -5.65 6.19 14.10
CA ILE A 141 -6.75 6.74 13.31
C ILE A 141 -7.13 8.13 13.80
N TRP A 142 -7.31 9.08 12.88
CA TRP A 142 -7.92 10.37 13.14
C TRP A 142 -8.95 10.71 12.05
N ALA A 143 -10.28 10.75 12.33
CA ALA A 143 -10.91 10.34 13.57
C ALA A 143 -12.05 9.37 13.29
N LEU A 144 -12.36 8.50 14.24
CA LEU A 144 -13.32 7.41 14.12
C LEU A 144 -14.69 7.81 13.57
N GLY A 145 -15.23 8.94 13.95
CA GLY A 145 -16.55 9.39 13.50
C GLY A 145 -16.64 9.82 12.02
N TYR A 146 -15.52 9.85 11.30
CA TYR A 146 -15.49 10.32 9.91
C TYR A 146 -15.67 9.20 8.88
N ASP A 147 -15.71 7.93 9.31
CA ASP A 147 -15.87 6.74 8.47
C ASP A 147 -17.29 6.17 8.42
N GLU A 148 -18.26 6.82 9.04
CA GLU A 148 -19.63 6.31 9.04
C GLU A 148 -20.34 6.62 7.71
N THR A 149 -20.35 5.67 6.80
CA THR A 149 -20.98 5.74 5.47
C THR A 149 -22.28 4.92 5.42
N ASN A 150 -23.03 5.05 4.31
CA ASN A 150 -24.20 4.18 4.05
C ASN A 150 -23.84 2.69 3.91
N ASN A 151 -22.55 2.39 3.65
CA ASN A 151 -22.01 1.03 3.53
C ASN A 151 -21.30 0.55 4.81
N GLY A 152 -21.48 1.26 5.93
CA GLY A 152 -20.79 1.00 7.18
C GLY A 152 -19.45 1.73 7.27
N GLN A 153 -18.58 1.26 8.14
CA GLN A 153 -17.25 1.85 8.43
C GLN A 153 -16.18 1.15 7.59
N THR A 154 -16.07 1.54 6.32
CA THR A 154 -15.26 0.82 5.33
C THR A 154 -13.74 0.96 5.53
N LEU A 155 -13.27 2.10 6.05
CA LEU A 155 -11.85 2.29 6.34
C LEU A 155 -11.42 1.48 7.57
N ILE A 156 -12.24 1.43 8.62
CA ILE A 156 -11.98 0.58 9.80
C ILE A 156 -11.98 -0.88 9.40
N GLN A 157 -12.93 -1.31 8.56
CA GLN A 157 -12.98 -2.69 8.06
C GLN A 157 -11.71 -3.05 7.29
N SER A 158 -11.20 -2.14 6.47
CA SER A 158 -9.94 -2.33 5.76
C SER A 158 -8.75 -2.49 6.72
N ILE A 159 -8.72 -1.72 7.81
CA ILE A 159 -7.68 -1.88 8.84
C ILE A 159 -7.82 -3.23 9.55
N ASP A 160 -9.05 -3.63 9.88
CA ASP A 160 -9.37 -4.92 10.52
C ASP A 160 -8.83 -6.10 9.72
N GLU A 161 -8.96 -6.07 8.39
CA GLU A 161 -8.47 -7.11 7.48
C GLU A 161 -6.95 -7.33 7.61
N TYR A 162 -6.19 -6.30 7.98
CA TYR A 162 -4.73 -6.39 8.11
C TYR A 162 -4.25 -6.68 9.55
N PHE A 163 -4.96 -6.21 10.56
CA PHE A 163 -4.49 -6.30 11.95
C PHE A 163 -5.34 -7.19 12.83
N LEU A 164 -6.62 -7.42 12.49
CA LEU A 164 -7.57 -8.16 13.31
C LEU A 164 -8.10 -9.43 12.64
N ASP A 165 -7.60 -9.84 11.49
CA ASP A 165 -7.81 -11.21 10.98
C ASP A 165 -7.09 -12.24 11.88
N VAL A 166 -7.22 -11.98 13.18
CA VAL A 166 -7.01 -12.91 14.25
C VAL A 166 -8.31 -13.70 14.37
N ASP A 167 -8.48 -14.68 13.49
CA ASP A 167 -9.29 -15.84 13.87
C ASP A 167 -8.95 -16.14 15.32
N HIS A 168 -9.95 -16.32 16.18
CA HIS A 168 -9.82 -16.61 17.61
C HIS A 168 -8.82 -17.74 17.84
N HIS A 169 -7.55 -17.43 17.87
CA HIS A 169 -6.48 -18.35 18.20
C HIS A 169 -5.99 -18.06 19.60
N GLU A 170 -5.94 -19.13 20.37
CA GLU A 170 -5.33 -19.22 21.69
C GLU A 170 -3.98 -18.47 21.74
N PRO A 171 -3.57 -17.91 22.90
CA PRO A 171 -2.35 -17.11 22.99
C PRO A 171 -1.13 -17.95 22.59
N GLY A 172 -0.55 -17.64 21.44
CA GLY A 172 0.66 -18.30 20.96
C GLY A 172 0.76 -18.53 19.45
N ILE A 173 -0.21 -18.13 18.62
CA ILE A 173 -0.16 -18.32 17.17
C ILE A 173 -0.10 -16.95 16.48
N VAL A 174 1.07 -16.63 15.94
CA VAL A 174 1.32 -15.49 15.04
C VAL A 174 0.49 -15.68 13.75
N PRO A 175 -0.16 -14.63 13.18
CA PRO A 175 -0.86 -14.76 11.91
C PRO A 175 0.07 -15.34 10.85
N ASN A 176 -0.40 -16.32 10.12
CA ASN A 176 0.33 -17.01 9.05
C ASN A 176 0.33 -16.11 7.80
N ASN A 177 0.92 -14.93 7.87
CA ASN A 177 1.12 -14.05 6.72
C ASN A 177 2.26 -14.61 5.89
N LEU A 178 1.91 -15.23 4.77
CA LEU A 178 2.87 -15.64 3.75
C LEU A 178 3.50 -14.38 3.15
N SER A 179 4.68 -14.00 3.64
CA SER A 179 5.45 -12.87 3.11
C SER A 179 6.40 -13.40 2.04
N LEU A 180 6.40 -12.80 0.85
CA LEU A 180 7.30 -13.15 -0.25
C LEU A 180 8.29 -12.01 -0.49
N LYS A 181 9.57 -12.28 -0.25
CA LYS A 181 10.67 -11.38 -0.66
C LYS A 181 11.17 -11.78 -2.04
N ALA A 182 11.39 -10.80 -2.90
CA ALA A 182 11.93 -11.02 -4.26
C ALA A 182 13.06 -10.04 -4.51
N TYR A 183 14.29 -10.54 -4.65
CA TYR A 183 15.45 -9.68 -4.86
C TYR A 183 16.58 -10.39 -5.65
N PRO A 184 17.42 -9.61 -6.38
CA PRO A 184 17.20 -8.20 -6.66
C PRO A 184 15.90 -7.98 -7.44
N ASN A 185 15.29 -6.80 -7.31
CA ASN A 185 14.15 -6.39 -8.10
C ASN A 185 14.28 -4.88 -8.40
N PRO A 186 14.59 -4.45 -9.63
CA PRO A 186 14.72 -5.27 -10.86
C PRO A 186 15.89 -6.29 -10.84
N PHE A 187 15.77 -7.37 -11.64
CA PHE A 187 16.76 -8.46 -11.66
C PHE A 187 17.31 -8.76 -13.05
N ASN A 188 18.56 -9.27 -13.09
CA ASN A 188 19.26 -9.78 -14.28
C ASN A 188 20.39 -10.73 -13.87
N PRO A 189 20.45 -11.97 -14.30
CA PRO A 189 19.36 -12.72 -14.92
C PRO A 189 18.46 -13.43 -13.90
N THR A 190 18.82 -13.43 -12.60
CA THR A 190 18.18 -14.28 -11.59
C THR A 190 17.55 -13.45 -10.47
N CYS A 191 16.30 -13.76 -10.14
CA CYS A 191 15.59 -13.29 -8.96
C CYS A 191 15.56 -14.40 -7.90
N ARG A 192 15.89 -14.08 -6.66
CA ARG A 192 15.73 -14.93 -5.48
C ARG A 192 14.38 -14.62 -4.85
N PHE A 193 13.62 -15.66 -4.57
CA PHE A 193 12.40 -15.62 -3.79
C PHE A 193 12.69 -16.24 -2.43
N GLU A 194 12.28 -15.55 -1.37
CA GLU A 194 12.46 -15.99 0.02
C GLU A 194 11.16 -15.79 0.78
N PHE A 195 10.77 -16.81 1.56
CA PHE A 195 9.61 -16.77 2.44
C PHE A 195 9.81 -17.72 3.62
N ASP A 196 9.11 -17.43 4.70
CA ASP A 196 9.12 -18.23 5.91
C ASP A 196 7.77 -18.91 6.12
N LEU A 197 7.80 -20.16 6.60
CA LEU A 197 6.61 -20.92 6.98
C LEU A 197 6.61 -21.19 8.47
N ASP A 198 5.52 -20.87 9.15
CA ASP A 198 5.34 -21.14 10.57
C ASP A 198 4.97 -22.58 10.87
N LYS A 199 4.43 -23.28 9.90
CA LYS A 199 4.03 -24.71 9.93
C LYS A 199 4.26 -25.37 8.58
N ALA A 200 4.22 -26.70 8.57
CA ALA A 200 4.25 -27.46 7.32
C ALA A 200 2.91 -27.34 6.57
N GLU A 201 2.93 -26.85 5.32
CA GLU A 201 1.74 -26.69 4.48
C GLU A 201 2.04 -26.85 2.99
N MET A 202 0.96 -27.02 2.19
CA MET A 202 1.08 -27.02 0.71
C MET A 202 1.37 -25.61 0.23
N ILE A 203 2.45 -25.48 -0.56
CA ILE A 203 2.88 -24.20 -1.13
C ILE A 203 2.91 -24.31 -2.65
N GLN A 204 2.43 -23.25 -3.30
CA GLN A 204 2.57 -23.06 -4.73
C GLN A 204 3.15 -21.68 -5.01
N LEU A 205 4.25 -21.59 -5.78
CA LEU A 205 4.84 -20.35 -6.24
C LEU A 205 4.79 -20.31 -7.78
N ASN A 206 3.99 -19.40 -8.28
CA ASN A 206 3.76 -19.20 -9.72
C ASN A 206 4.35 -17.88 -10.17
N ILE A 207 4.79 -17.81 -11.41
CA ILE A 207 5.15 -16.57 -12.10
C ILE A 207 4.17 -16.36 -13.26
N TYR A 208 3.55 -15.19 -13.28
CA TYR A 208 2.60 -14.77 -14.31
C TYR A 208 3.16 -13.62 -15.14
N SER A 209 2.81 -13.60 -16.43
CA SER A 209 3.01 -12.45 -17.31
C SER A 209 2.01 -11.33 -16.99
N VAL A 210 2.22 -10.14 -17.56
CA VAL A 210 1.27 -9.00 -17.46
C VAL A 210 -0.11 -9.31 -18.06
N THR A 211 -0.21 -10.32 -18.92
CA THR A 211 -1.48 -10.78 -19.51
C THR A 211 -2.19 -11.83 -18.65
N GLY A 212 -1.61 -12.20 -17.49
CA GLY A 212 -2.17 -13.23 -16.60
C GLY A 212 -1.86 -14.66 -17.01
N GLU A 213 -0.99 -14.87 -18.00
CA GLU A 213 -0.56 -16.20 -18.42
C GLU A 213 0.45 -16.77 -17.41
N ASN A 214 0.27 -18.00 -16.95
CA ASN A 214 1.24 -18.68 -16.10
C ASN A 214 2.50 -19.01 -16.92
N VAL A 215 3.60 -18.35 -16.58
CA VAL A 215 4.90 -18.52 -17.24
C VAL A 215 5.63 -19.75 -16.72
N VAL A 216 5.61 -19.95 -15.40
CA VAL A 216 6.23 -21.08 -14.72
C VAL A 216 5.68 -21.25 -13.32
N THR A 217 5.51 -22.49 -12.88
CA THR A 217 5.31 -22.85 -11.48
C THR A 217 6.65 -23.31 -10.91
N LEU A 218 7.19 -22.56 -9.97
CA LEU A 218 8.49 -22.83 -9.34
C LEU A 218 8.38 -23.86 -8.22
N ILE A 219 7.24 -23.89 -7.52
CA ILE A 219 6.96 -24.77 -6.39
C ILE A 219 5.52 -25.25 -6.50
N HIS A 220 5.27 -26.51 -6.21
CA HIS A 220 3.93 -27.05 -5.95
C HIS A 220 4.10 -28.34 -5.10
N GLU A 221 4.41 -28.14 -3.82
CA GLU A 221 4.67 -29.25 -2.91
C GLU A 221 4.41 -28.84 -1.44
N LYS A 222 4.37 -29.84 -0.57
CA LYS A 222 4.30 -29.61 0.87
C LYS A 222 5.69 -29.28 1.39
N LEU A 223 5.84 -28.12 2.02
CA LEU A 223 7.08 -27.66 2.64
C LEU A 223 6.96 -27.70 4.16
N ASP A 224 8.06 -27.97 4.83
CA ASP A 224 8.14 -27.95 6.28
C ASP A 224 8.25 -26.53 6.82
N ARG A 225 8.03 -26.34 8.14
CA ARG A 225 8.30 -25.08 8.84
C ARG A 225 9.73 -24.62 8.60
N GLY A 226 9.93 -23.33 8.34
CA GLY A 226 11.24 -22.71 8.23
C GLY A 226 11.37 -21.78 7.04
N ASN A 227 12.59 -21.30 6.80
CA ASN A 227 12.94 -20.41 5.72
C ASN A 227 13.16 -21.20 4.42
N HIS A 228 12.53 -20.73 3.32
CA HIS A 228 12.57 -21.35 2.00
C HIS A 228 13.09 -20.34 0.97
N ILE A 229 13.96 -20.83 0.07
CA ILE A 229 14.62 -19.99 -0.95
C ILE A 229 14.53 -20.68 -2.29
N TYR A 230 14.03 -19.96 -3.29
CA TYR A 230 13.91 -20.41 -4.67
C TYR A 230 14.47 -19.37 -5.62
N TYR A 231 14.79 -19.80 -6.84
CA TYR A 231 15.40 -18.92 -7.83
C TYR A 231 14.69 -19.06 -9.17
N TRP A 232 14.50 -17.93 -9.85
CA TRP A 232 14.03 -17.88 -11.22
C TRP A 232 14.96 -17.03 -12.09
N ASN A 233 15.31 -17.53 -13.27
CA ASN A 233 16.28 -16.90 -14.16
C ASN A 233 15.64 -16.01 -15.25
N GLY A 234 14.39 -15.61 -15.10
CA GLY A 234 13.69 -14.72 -16.02
C GLY A 234 13.33 -15.34 -17.38
N LYS A 235 13.61 -16.62 -17.59
CA LYS A 235 13.32 -17.28 -18.87
C LYS A 235 11.81 -17.56 -18.97
N ASN A 236 11.19 -16.92 -19.97
CA ASN A 236 9.86 -17.25 -20.44
C ASN A 236 10.00 -17.95 -21.80
N PRO A 237 9.63 -19.24 -21.91
CA PRO A 237 9.76 -19.99 -23.18
C PRO A 237 8.97 -19.36 -24.35
N SER A 238 7.93 -18.60 -24.04
CA SER A 238 7.03 -17.97 -25.02
C SER A 238 7.43 -16.53 -25.35
N ASP A 239 8.39 -15.94 -24.63
CA ASP A 239 8.72 -14.52 -24.76
C ASP A 239 10.22 -14.32 -25.05
N ASN A 240 10.54 -13.91 -26.29
CA ASN A 240 11.86 -13.47 -26.72
C ASN A 240 12.04 -11.95 -26.59
N SER A 241 11.11 -11.25 -25.97
CA SER A 241 11.17 -9.80 -25.77
C SER A 241 12.25 -9.42 -24.75
N GLY A 242 12.58 -8.13 -24.70
CA GLY A 242 13.61 -7.58 -23.82
C GLY A 242 13.21 -7.59 -22.34
N SER A 243 13.40 -6.47 -21.66
CA SER A 243 12.97 -6.30 -20.27
C SER A 243 11.46 -6.47 -20.14
N SER A 244 11.00 -7.18 -19.13
CA SER A 244 9.60 -7.56 -18.97
C SER A 244 9.16 -7.48 -17.49
N LEU A 245 7.87 -7.22 -17.30
CA LEU A 245 7.21 -7.20 -16.00
C LEU A 245 6.51 -8.55 -15.76
N TYR A 246 6.65 -9.07 -14.55
CA TYR A 246 5.98 -10.30 -14.11
C TYR A 246 5.39 -10.15 -12.71
N PHE A 247 4.51 -11.09 -12.34
CA PHE A 247 3.94 -11.20 -11.01
C PHE A 247 4.28 -12.57 -10.43
N ALA A 248 4.95 -12.58 -9.28
CA ALA A 248 5.21 -13.79 -8.51
C ALA A 248 4.07 -13.95 -7.48
N GLU A 249 3.35 -15.05 -7.58
CA GLU A 249 2.24 -15.40 -6.69
C GLU A 249 2.65 -16.57 -5.81
N LEU A 250 2.64 -16.38 -4.49
CA LEU A 250 2.86 -17.43 -3.51
C LEU A 250 1.51 -17.76 -2.85
N LEU A 251 1.12 -19.02 -2.93
CA LEU A 251 -0.13 -19.55 -2.39
C LEU A 251 0.18 -20.57 -1.30
N GLY A 252 -0.41 -20.39 -0.13
CA GLY A 252 -0.50 -21.37 0.95
C GLY A 252 -1.92 -21.92 1.09
N GLU A 253 -2.16 -22.72 2.13
CA GLU A 253 -3.49 -23.32 2.38
C GLU A 253 -4.58 -22.29 2.67
N ARG A 254 -4.23 -21.17 3.29
CA ARG A 254 -5.16 -20.10 3.72
C ARG A 254 -4.67 -18.70 3.45
N SER A 255 -3.52 -18.57 2.78
CA SER A 255 -2.86 -17.29 2.54
C SER A 255 -2.38 -17.18 1.09
N LYS A 256 -2.38 -15.96 0.57
CA LYS A 256 -1.89 -15.63 -0.76
C LYS A 256 -1.12 -14.32 -0.70
N THR A 257 0.03 -14.26 -1.36
CA THR A 257 0.74 -13.00 -1.59
C THR A 257 1.20 -12.90 -3.04
N VAL A 258 1.22 -11.69 -3.58
CA VAL A 258 1.67 -11.41 -4.94
C VAL A 258 2.74 -10.32 -4.91
N LYS A 259 3.84 -10.55 -5.62
CA LYS A 259 4.95 -9.58 -5.73
C LYS A 259 5.20 -9.24 -7.20
N LYS A 260 5.21 -7.96 -7.50
CA LYS A 260 5.63 -7.45 -8.82
C LYS A 260 7.16 -7.57 -8.95
N ILE A 261 7.63 -8.15 -10.05
CA ILE A 261 9.05 -8.32 -10.34
C ILE A 261 9.38 -7.84 -11.76
N VAL A 262 10.52 -7.20 -11.92
CA VAL A 262 10.97 -6.60 -13.18
C VAL A 262 12.24 -7.29 -13.66
N TYR A 263 12.17 -7.94 -14.80
CA TYR A 263 13.33 -8.51 -15.49
C TYR A 263 13.97 -7.46 -16.40
N LEU A 264 15.27 -7.25 -16.26
CA LEU A 264 16.07 -6.40 -17.14
C LEU A 264 16.97 -7.28 -18.01
N LYS A 265 16.94 -7.08 -19.32
CA LYS A 265 17.82 -7.80 -20.27
C LYS A 265 19.15 -7.08 -20.43
#